data_aa67ea9cfb1c34b95347511a0aa38e2c
#
_entry.id   aa67ea9cfb1c34b95347511a0aa38e2c
#
_cell.length_a   1.000
_cell.length_b   1.000
_cell.length_c   1.000
_cell.angle_alpha   90.00
_cell.angle_beta   90.00
_cell.angle_gamma   90.00
#
_symmetry.space_group_name_H-M   'P 1'
#
loop_
_entity.id
_entity.type
_entity.pdbx_description
1 polymer ?
#
loop_
_entity_poly.entity_id
_entity_poly.type
_entity_poly.pdbx_seq_one_letter_code
_entity_poly.pdbx_strand_id
1 'polypeptide(L)'
;MKSLAPGHVAFVGAGPGQADLITVRGAERLRNAEIVLFDSLADPALRALAPDARWINVGKRGLRGVAHASPGDSENTGQATINALLVKHAGAGRRVVRLKGGDPSVFGRLEEELEALGRAGIAREVVPGVSAALAAAASTQRPLTRRGTGRSVSLATAMTHDTGLVAGRHADTEVFYMAGKQLAGLARRLLAAGWPGQTPALAVSRAGWPDELASDHCVATLADATLLHSGRPTVVTVGVGAMPVGASADVPGAAAPAPVRAGAAESTP
;
A
#
# COMPACT_ATOMS: atom_id res chain seq x y z
N MET A 1 -1.01 28.12 2.89
CA MET A 1 -1.94 27.00 2.58
C MET A 1 -3.13 27.09 3.52
N LYS A 2 -4.35 26.67 3.10
CA LYS A 2 -5.54 26.75 3.98
C LYS A 2 -5.44 25.70 5.10
N SER A 3 -5.71 26.13 6.35
CA SER A 3 -5.81 25.21 7.50
C SER A 3 -7.00 24.25 7.34
N LEU A 4 -6.96 23.12 8.06
CA LEU A 4 -8.09 22.18 8.12
C LEU A 4 -9.27 22.85 8.82
N ALA A 5 -10.45 22.86 8.18
CA ALA A 5 -11.65 23.49 8.74
C ALA A 5 -12.25 22.63 9.88
N PRO A 6 -12.96 23.24 10.86
CA PRO A 6 -13.75 22.50 11.83
C PRO A 6 -14.76 21.54 11.16
N GLY A 7 -14.96 20.36 11.73
CA GLY A 7 -15.88 19.37 11.17
C GLY A 7 -15.38 18.70 9.87
N HIS A 8 -14.09 18.80 9.58
CA HIS A 8 -13.48 18.27 8.36
C HIS A 8 -12.58 17.08 8.66
N VAL A 9 -12.54 16.09 7.74
CA VAL A 9 -11.62 14.95 7.80
C VAL A 9 -10.59 15.05 6.69
N ALA A 10 -9.29 15.01 7.05
CA ALA A 10 -8.20 14.84 6.10
C ALA A 10 -7.68 13.40 6.18
N PHE A 11 -7.76 12.67 5.07
CA PHE A 11 -7.04 11.41 4.91
C PHE A 11 -5.61 11.74 4.50
N VAL A 12 -4.64 11.41 5.34
CA VAL A 12 -3.24 11.77 5.13
C VAL A 12 -2.41 10.51 4.98
N GLY A 13 -1.68 10.41 3.87
CA GLY A 13 -0.65 9.38 3.71
C GLY A 13 0.52 9.67 4.65
N ALA A 14 0.79 8.73 5.56
CA ALA A 14 1.90 8.82 6.52
C ALA A 14 3.27 8.58 5.88
N GLY A 15 3.30 8.13 4.62
CA GLY A 15 4.50 7.59 4.02
C GLY A 15 4.71 6.11 4.39
N PRO A 16 5.74 5.47 3.83
CA PRO A 16 5.96 4.02 3.94
C PRO A 16 6.72 3.61 5.20
N GLY A 17 7.34 4.56 5.89
CA GLY A 17 8.23 4.30 7.01
C GLY A 17 8.55 5.57 7.78
N GLN A 18 9.78 6.09 7.66
CA GLN A 18 10.27 7.25 8.40
C GLN A 18 9.40 8.49 8.21
N ALA A 19 9.27 9.28 9.29
CA ALA A 19 8.37 10.42 9.36
C ALA A 19 8.69 11.55 8.35
N ASP A 20 9.93 11.66 7.89
CA ASP A 20 10.37 12.64 6.88
C ASP A 20 9.83 12.38 5.48
N LEU A 21 9.30 11.17 5.22
CA LEU A 21 8.64 10.83 3.97
C LEU A 21 7.15 11.25 3.92
N ILE A 22 6.66 11.95 4.94
CA ILE A 22 5.35 12.60 4.86
C ILE A 22 5.40 13.78 3.89
N THR A 23 4.32 14.01 3.16
CA THR A 23 4.24 15.20 2.29
C THR A 23 4.13 16.47 3.11
N VAL A 24 4.61 17.61 2.58
CA VAL A 24 4.48 18.93 3.25
C VAL A 24 3.02 19.22 3.59
N ARG A 25 2.08 18.95 2.69
CA ARG A 25 0.65 19.12 2.96
C ARG A 25 0.17 18.19 4.07
N GLY A 26 0.63 16.93 4.07
CA GLY A 26 0.29 15.97 5.12
C GLY A 26 0.74 16.43 6.50
N ALA A 27 1.97 16.92 6.60
CA ALA A 27 2.52 17.48 7.84
C ALA A 27 1.72 18.70 8.32
N GLU A 28 1.28 19.58 7.42
CA GLU A 28 0.43 20.74 7.79
C GLU A 28 -0.94 20.31 8.29
N ARG A 29 -1.58 19.32 7.64
CA ARG A 29 -2.86 18.80 8.12
C ARG A 29 -2.73 18.19 9.51
N LEU A 30 -1.62 17.48 9.72
CA LEU A 30 -1.34 16.85 11.01
C LEU A 30 -1.14 17.90 12.13
N ARG A 31 -0.36 18.98 11.88
CA ARG A 31 -0.17 20.07 12.85
C ARG A 31 -1.46 20.79 13.25
N ASN A 32 -2.45 20.80 12.37
CA ASN A 32 -3.75 21.44 12.62
C ASN A 32 -4.81 20.48 13.17
N ALA A 33 -4.48 19.20 13.38
CA ALA A 33 -5.42 18.21 13.86
C ALA A 33 -5.72 18.36 15.35
N GLU A 34 -6.97 18.11 15.74
CA GLU A 34 -7.38 17.91 17.14
C GLU A 34 -7.51 16.42 17.47
N ILE A 35 -7.86 15.62 16.47
CA ILE A 35 -7.99 14.17 16.57
C ILE A 35 -7.20 13.54 15.45
N VAL A 36 -6.37 12.54 15.78
CA VAL A 36 -5.64 11.73 14.82
C VAL A 36 -6.01 10.27 15.00
N LEU A 37 -6.69 9.67 14.00
CA LEU A 37 -6.92 8.23 13.93
C LEU A 37 -5.79 7.60 13.08
N PHE A 38 -4.99 6.73 13.66
CA PHE A 38 -3.81 6.17 12.98
C PHE A 38 -3.76 4.65 13.07
N ASP A 39 -3.11 4.01 12.10
CA ASP A 39 -2.82 2.57 12.11
C ASP A 39 -1.37 2.28 12.54
N SER A 40 -1.04 1.00 12.69
CA SER A 40 0.26 0.55 13.19
C SER A 40 1.42 0.71 12.18
N LEU A 41 1.15 1.19 10.96
CA LEU A 41 2.17 1.43 9.94
C LEU A 41 2.66 2.88 9.91
N ALA A 42 2.01 3.79 10.65
CA ALA A 42 2.47 5.16 10.78
C ALA A 42 3.63 5.25 11.79
N ASP A 43 4.67 6.01 11.44
CA ASP A 43 5.82 6.24 12.33
C ASP A 43 5.37 6.99 13.60
N PRO A 44 5.68 6.46 14.80
CA PRO A 44 5.42 7.18 16.07
C PRO A 44 6.02 8.57 16.14
N ALA A 45 7.13 8.85 15.45
CA ALA A 45 7.76 10.17 15.39
C ALA A 45 6.84 11.26 14.80
N LEU A 46 5.85 10.89 13.98
CA LEU A 46 4.85 11.83 13.47
C LEU A 46 4.02 12.51 14.57
N ARG A 47 3.98 11.94 15.79
CA ARG A 47 3.32 12.58 16.94
C ARG A 47 3.91 13.93 17.30
N ALA A 48 5.19 14.14 17.03
CA ALA A 48 5.85 15.42 17.24
C ALA A 48 5.25 16.56 16.40
N LEU A 49 4.58 16.24 15.29
CA LEU A 49 3.88 17.23 14.45
C LEU A 49 2.54 17.69 15.03
N ALA A 50 1.93 16.89 15.92
CA ALA A 50 0.64 17.21 16.54
C ALA A 50 0.64 16.76 18.02
N PRO A 51 1.47 17.38 18.88
CA PRO A 51 1.63 16.98 20.28
C PRO A 51 0.35 17.17 21.11
N ASP A 52 -0.46 18.17 20.77
CA ASP A 52 -1.70 18.50 21.49
C ASP A 52 -2.92 17.72 20.96
N ALA A 53 -2.79 17.01 19.84
CA ALA A 53 -3.87 16.23 19.28
C ALA A 53 -4.14 14.95 20.11
N ARG A 54 -5.40 14.54 20.18
CA ARG A 54 -5.75 13.23 20.70
C ARG A 54 -5.49 12.15 19.67
N TRP A 55 -4.53 11.27 19.94
CA TRP A 55 -4.16 10.15 19.09
C TRP A 55 -4.95 8.87 19.44
N ILE A 56 -5.66 8.31 18.47
CA ILE A 56 -6.49 7.11 18.59
C ILE A 56 -5.92 6.03 17.68
N ASN A 57 -5.41 4.95 18.25
CA ASN A 57 -4.94 3.80 17.48
C ASN A 57 -6.13 2.97 17.00
N VAL A 58 -6.32 2.90 15.67
CA VAL A 58 -7.37 2.12 15.02
C VAL A 58 -6.82 0.89 14.28
N GLY A 59 -5.54 0.56 14.43
CA GLY A 59 -4.95 -0.68 13.93
C GLY A 59 -5.53 -1.91 14.65
N LYS A 60 -5.36 -3.09 14.07
CA LYS A 60 -5.91 -4.38 14.59
C LYS A 60 -5.64 -4.64 16.09
N ARG A 61 -4.56 -4.09 16.65
CA ARG A 61 -4.25 -4.18 18.10
C ARG A 61 -4.89 -3.05 18.91
N GLY A 62 -5.11 -1.89 18.33
CA GLY A 62 -5.68 -0.73 19.03
C GLY A 62 -7.18 -0.85 19.27
N LEU A 63 -7.90 -1.49 18.36
CA LEU A 63 -9.35 -1.72 18.49
C LEU A 63 -9.73 -2.76 19.54
N ARG A 64 -8.81 -3.61 19.99
CA ARG A 64 -9.06 -4.59 21.08
C ARG A 64 -9.34 -3.94 22.44
N GLY A 65 -9.01 -2.67 22.62
CA GLY A 65 -9.29 -1.90 23.83
C GLY A 65 -10.55 -1.03 23.77
N VAL A 66 -11.22 -0.96 22.61
CA VAL A 66 -12.52 -0.26 22.48
C VAL A 66 -13.59 -1.30 22.74
N ALA A 67 -14.29 -1.17 23.88
CA ALA A 67 -15.38 -2.04 24.28
C ALA A 67 -16.40 -2.14 23.15
N HIS A 68 -16.60 -3.38 22.63
CA HIS A 68 -17.59 -3.92 21.71
C HIS A 68 -17.02 -4.75 20.53
N ALA A 69 -15.73 -5.13 20.55
CA ALA A 69 -15.24 -6.15 19.64
C ALA A 69 -15.27 -7.52 20.38
N SER A 70 -16.28 -8.32 20.14
CA SER A 70 -16.36 -9.70 20.65
C SER A 70 -15.29 -10.59 19.96
N PRO A 71 -14.75 -11.63 20.65
CA PRO A 71 -13.88 -12.60 20.01
C PRO A 71 -14.68 -13.33 18.92
N GLY A 72 -14.34 -13.09 17.66
CA GLY A 72 -15.07 -13.63 16.51
C GLY A 72 -15.63 -12.59 15.55
N ASP A 73 -15.59 -11.31 15.91
CA ASP A 73 -16.02 -10.23 15.01
C ASP A 73 -15.10 -10.14 13.78
N SER A 74 -15.72 -10.25 12.61
CA SER A 74 -15.09 -10.23 11.30
C SER A 74 -14.30 -8.94 11.05
N GLU A 75 -13.43 -8.93 10.04
CA GLU A 75 -12.67 -7.74 9.59
C GLU A 75 -13.58 -6.52 9.32
N ASN A 76 -14.86 -6.73 9.03
CA ASN A 76 -15.87 -5.68 8.82
C ASN A 76 -16.20 -4.90 10.10
N THR A 77 -16.18 -5.53 11.27
CA THR A 77 -16.49 -4.85 12.54
C THR A 77 -15.43 -3.79 12.88
N GLY A 78 -14.15 -4.09 12.63
CA GLY A 78 -13.08 -3.12 12.82
C GLY A 78 -13.23 -1.88 11.91
N GLN A 79 -13.63 -2.07 10.64
CA GLN A 79 -13.83 -0.94 9.72
C GLN A 79 -15.06 -0.12 10.08
N ALA A 80 -16.17 -0.77 10.46
CA ALA A 80 -17.36 -0.06 10.92
C ALA A 80 -17.06 0.84 12.13
N THR A 81 -16.22 0.38 13.06
CA THR A 81 -15.77 1.17 14.22
C THR A 81 -14.94 2.38 13.79
N ILE A 82 -14.02 2.22 12.84
CA ILE A 82 -13.24 3.34 12.29
C ILE A 82 -14.16 4.37 11.66
N ASN A 83 -15.09 3.94 10.82
CA ASN A 83 -16.05 4.81 10.16
C ASN A 83 -16.90 5.59 11.18
N ALA A 84 -17.39 4.91 12.23
CA ALA A 84 -18.16 5.54 13.31
C ALA A 84 -17.34 6.59 14.09
N LEU A 85 -16.05 6.32 14.37
CA LEU A 85 -15.15 7.27 15.04
C LEU A 85 -14.90 8.52 14.17
N LEU A 86 -14.68 8.35 12.87
CA LEU A 86 -14.52 9.47 11.93
C LEU A 86 -15.76 10.36 11.93
N VAL A 87 -16.94 9.77 11.76
CA VAL A 87 -18.23 10.49 11.77
C VAL A 87 -18.47 11.17 13.11
N LYS A 88 -18.25 10.47 14.22
CA LYS A 88 -18.43 11.01 15.57
C LYS A 88 -17.60 12.26 15.83
N HIS A 89 -16.30 12.20 15.55
CA HIS A 89 -15.42 13.31 15.88
C HIS A 89 -15.59 14.48 14.92
N ALA A 90 -15.72 14.25 13.63
CA ALA A 90 -15.95 15.31 12.66
C ALA A 90 -17.36 15.94 12.83
N GLY A 91 -18.40 15.13 13.09
CA GLY A 91 -19.76 15.62 13.39
C GLY A 91 -19.83 16.47 14.66
N ALA A 92 -18.89 16.29 15.62
CA ALA A 92 -18.72 17.15 16.77
C ALA A 92 -17.90 18.43 16.47
N GLY A 93 -17.64 18.75 15.20
CA GLY A 93 -16.92 19.96 14.78
C GLY A 93 -15.41 19.87 14.92
N ARG A 94 -14.83 18.69 15.20
CA ARG A 94 -13.37 18.53 15.35
C ARG A 94 -12.66 18.47 14.00
N ARG A 95 -11.42 18.97 13.98
CA ARG A 95 -10.47 18.78 12.86
C ARG A 95 -9.84 17.40 13.00
N VAL A 96 -10.22 16.50 12.12
CA VAL A 96 -9.83 15.09 12.19
C VAL A 96 -8.81 14.75 11.09
N VAL A 97 -7.73 14.10 11.46
CA VAL A 97 -6.82 13.46 10.53
C VAL A 97 -6.96 11.95 10.63
N ARG A 98 -7.24 11.29 9.51
CA ARG A 98 -7.09 9.85 9.34
C ARG A 98 -5.71 9.59 8.72
N LEU A 99 -4.75 9.20 9.56
CA LEU A 99 -3.37 8.94 9.15
C LEU A 99 -3.23 7.49 8.73
N LYS A 100 -2.88 7.24 7.47
CA LYS A 100 -2.82 5.91 6.83
C LYS A 100 -1.40 5.63 6.37
N GLY A 101 -0.85 4.45 6.67
CA GLY A 101 0.47 4.05 6.20
C GLY A 101 0.55 4.04 4.67
N GLY A 102 1.66 4.51 4.10
CA GLY A 102 1.83 4.67 2.66
C GLY A 102 0.97 5.78 2.05
N ASP A 103 0.28 5.47 0.97
CA ASP A 103 -0.72 6.31 0.32
C ASP A 103 -2.14 5.83 0.65
N PRO A 104 -3.08 6.72 1.00
CA PRO A 104 -4.45 6.34 1.35
C PRO A 104 -5.21 5.59 0.26
N SER A 105 -4.88 5.85 -1.01
CA SER A 105 -5.57 5.29 -2.18
C SER A 105 -5.07 3.90 -2.57
N VAL A 106 -3.95 3.42 -1.97
CA VAL A 106 -3.34 2.14 -2.32
C VAL A 106 -3.60 1.11 -1.21
N PHE A 107 -4.53 0.18 -1.44
CA PHE A 107 -4.94 -0.90 -0.51
C PHE A 107 -5.30 -0.43 0.91
N GLY A 108 -5.77 0.82 1.03
CA GLY A 108 -6.05 1.49 2.30
C GLY A 108 -7.51 1.44 2.74
N ARG A 109 -8.43 0.74 2.06
CA ARG A 109 -9.89 0.73 2.32
C ARG A 109 -10.48 2.15 2.40
N LEU A 110 -9.92 3.08 1.60
CA LEU A 110 -10.31 4.49 1.61
C LEU A 110 -11.77 4.70 1.19
N GLU A 111 -12.26 3.91 0.24
CA GLU A 111 -13.62 4.00 -0.30
C GLU A 111 -14.68 3.89 0.81
N GLU A 112 -14.57 2.88 1.68
CA GLU A 112 -15.51 2.64 2.78
C GLU A 112 -15.57 3.81 3.79
N GLU A 113 -14.41 4.44 4.05
CA GLU A 113 -14.30 5.60 4.93
C GLU A 113 -14.89 6.85 4.25
N LEU A 114 -14.63 7.06 2.94
CA LEU A 114 -15.20 8.16 2.15
C LEU A 114 -16.73 8.08 2.03
N GLU A 115 -17.25 6.88 1.82
CA GLU A 115 -18.70 6.65 1.77
C GLU A 115 -19.39 6.95 3.11
N ALA A 116 -18.80 6.50 4.22
CA ALA A 116 -19.35 6.75 5.54
C ALA A 116 -19.44 8.25 5.85
N LEU A 117 -18.40 9.01 5.53
CA LEU A 117 -18.40 10.47 5.66
C LEU A 117 -19.36 11.14 4.68
N GLY A 118 -19.48 10.62 3.45
CA GLY A 118 -20.44 11.11 2.44
C GLY A 118 -21.88 10.98 2.91
N ARG A 119 -22.25 9.82 3.45
CA ARG A 119 -23.58 9.59 4.03
C ARG A 119 -23.88 10.51 5.22
N ALA A 120 -22.86 10.90 5.97
CA ALA A 120 -23.00 11.83 7.10
C ALA A 120 -22.89 13.32 6.71
N GLY A 121 -22.73 13.66 5.43
CA GLY A 121 -22.58 15.04 4.95
C GLY A 121 -21.30 15.73 5.41
N ILE A 122 -20.26 14.97 5.81
CA ILE A 122 -19.03 15.50 6.36
C ILE A 122 -18.04 15.84 5.22
N ALA A 123 -17.50 17.05 5.25
CA ALA A 123 -16.48 17.51 4.32
C ALA A 123 -15.16 16.76 4.52
N ARG A 124 -14.49 16.43 3.42
CA ARG A 124 -13.28 15.61 3.45
C ARG A 124 -12.31 15.94 2.32
N GLU A 125 -11.03 15.65 2.55
CA GLU A 125 -9.97 15.70 1.53
C GLU A 125 -9.06 14.48 1.64
N VAL A 126 -8.36 14.15 0.55
CA VAL A 126 -7.33 13.11 0.50
C VAL A 126 -6.00 13.78 0.18
N VAL A 127 -5.01 13.56 1.03
CA VAL A 127 -3.64 14.02 0.85
C VAL A 127 -2.78 12.81 0.53
N PRO A 128 -2.20 12.72 -0.67
CA PRO A 128 -1.40 11.58 -1.08
C PRO A 128 -0.15 11.39 -0.21
N GLY A 129 0.38 10.18 -0.20
CA GLY A 129 1.62 9.82 0.49
C GLY A 129 2.55 8.99 -0.39
N VAL A 130 3.80 8.82 0.04
CA VAL A 130 4.73 7.93 -0.63
C VAL A 130 4.33 6.49 -0.34
N SER A 131 4.05 5.70 -1.38
CA SER A 131 3.68 4.30 -1.22
C SER A 131 4.90 3.39 -1.04
N ALA A 132 4.72 2.25 -0.35
CA ALA A 132 5.80 1.30 -0.07
C ALA A 132 6.52 0.77 -1.32
N ALA A 133 5.83 0.66 -2.46
CA ALA A 133 6.47 0.29 -3.74
C ALA A 133 7.52 1.31 -4.16
N LEU A 134 7.22 2.60 -4.03
CA LEU A 134 8.13 3.68 -4.40
C LEU A 134 9.30 3.78 -3.42
N ALA A 135 9.06 3.56 -2.14
CA ALA A 135 10.13 3.52 -1.14
C ALA A 135 11.07 2.35 -1.37
N ALA A 136 10.56 1.15 -1.63
CA ALA A 136 11.36 -0.03 -1.95
C ALA A 136 12.21 0.19 -3.22
N ALA A 137 11.64 0.81 -4.24
CA ALA A 137 12.37 1.16 -5.46
C ALA A 137 13.50 2.17 -5.18
N ALA A 138 13.25 3.17 -4.33
CA ALA A 138 14.21 4.20 -3.99
C ALA A 138 15.36 3.65 -3.12
N SER A 139 15.05 2.92 -2.05
CA SER A 139 16.04 2.37 -1.12
C SER A 139 16.96 1.35 -1.79
N THR A 140 16.42 0.55 -2.70
CA THR A 140 17.20 -0.43 -3.46
C THR A 140 17.81 0.14 -4.75
N GLN A 141 17.55 1.41 -5.07
CA GLN A 141 17.99 2.08 -6.30
C GLN A 141 17.58 1.33 -7.59
N ARG A 142 16.37 0.75 -7.56
CA ARG A 142 15.80 -0.02 -8.69
C ARG A 142 14.54 0.65 -9.21
N PRO A 143 14.63 1.47 -10.26
CA PRO A 143 13.47 2.11 -10.86
C PRO A 143 12.44 1.07 -11.32
N LEU A 144 11.16 1.29 -10.98
CA LEU A 144 10.05 0.42 -11.40
C LEU A 144 9.82 0.47 -12.91
N THR A 145 10.24 1.56 -13.57
CA THR A 145 10.15 1.73 -15.02
C THR A 145 11.54 1.93 -15.61
N ARG A 146 11.76 1.43 -16.85
CA ARG A 146 13.02 1.60 -17.57
C ARG A 146 12.77 1.95 -19.04
N ARG A 147 13.48 2.93 -19.53
CA ARG A 147 13.38 3.31 -20.94
C ARG A 147 13.74 2.13 -21.84
N GLY A 148 12.86 1.81 -22.77
CA GLY A 148 13.05 0.74 -23.75
C GLY A 148 12.63 -0.66 -23.29
N THR A 149 12.72 -0.99 -22.00
CA THR A 149 12.50 -2.36 -21.49
C THR A 149 11.40 -2.49 -20.44
N GLY A 150 11.00 -1.41 -19.76
CA GLY A 150 10.02 -1.46 -18.68
C GLY A 150 9.09 -0.25 -18.73
N ARG A 151 8.02 -0.32 -19.51
CA ARG A 151 7.08 0.79 -19.75
C ARG A 151 5.81 0.72 -18.94
N SER A 152 5.57 -0.40 -18.27
CA SER A 152 4.34 -0.65 -17.51
C SER A 152 4.65 -1.16 -16.10
N VAL A 153 3.84 -0.70 -15.13
CA VAL A 153 3.89 -1.13 -13.72
C VAL A 153 2.49 -1.47 -13.27
N SER A 154 2.30 -2.62 -12.66
CA SER A 154 1.07 -2.98 -11.97
C SER A 154 1.27 -3.00 -10.45
N LEU A 155 0.23 -2.63 -9.71
CA LEU A 155 0.18 -2.73 -8.25
C LEU A 155 -0.91 -3.73 -7.88
N ALA A 156 -0.54 -4.80 -7.18
CA ALA A 156 -1.44 -5.87 -6.77
C ALA A 156 -1.26 -6.18 -5.28
N THR A 157 -2.24 -6.85 -4.67
CA THR A 157 -2.11 -7.41 -3.32
C THR A 157 -1.78 -8.90 -3.40
N ALA A 158 -0.85 -9.36 -2.58
CA ALA A 158 -0.59 -10.79 -2.41
C ALA A 158 -1.60 -11.48 -1.48
N MET A 159 -2.41 -10.71 -0.74
CA MET A 159 -3.47 -11.26 0.10
C MET A 159 -4.61 -11.80 -0.75
N THR A 160 -5.07 -12.98 -0.37
CA THR A 160 -6.21 -13.65 -1.00
C THR A 160 -7.33 -13.82 0.03
N HIS A 161 -8.46 -13.17 -0.22
CA HIS A 161 -9.74 -13.56 0.33
C HIS A 161 -10.58 -14.09 -0.83
N ASP A 162 -11.13 -15.29 -0.71
CA ASP A 162 -12.16 -15.97 -1.51
C ASP A 162 -12.03 -16.00 -3.05
N THR A 163 -11.45 -14.99 -3.66
CA THR A 163 -11.09 -14.97 -5.08
C THR A 163 -9.58 -15.08 -5.20
N GLY A 164 -9.08 -16.17 -5.76
CA GLY A 164 -7.64 -16.42 -5.89
C GLY A 164 -6.86 -15.21 -6.41
N LEU A 165 -5.57 -15.09 -6.03
CA LEU A 165 -4.67 -14.07 -6.59
C LEU A 165 -4.70 -14.19 -8.12
N VAL A 166 -5.10 -13.15 -8.81
CA VAL A 166 -4.94 -13.05 -10.26
C VAL A 166 -3.50 -12.65 -10.53
N ALA A 167 -2.61 -13.63 -10.57
CA ALA A 167 -1.22 -13.44 -10.99
C ALA A 167 -1.13 -13.71 -12.50
N GLY A 168 -1.60 -12.76 -13.30
CA GLY A 168 -1.29 -12.72 -14.72
C GLY A 168 0.02 -11.97 -14.96
N ARG A 169 0.61 -12.09 -16.16
CA ARG A 169 1.68 -11.21 -16.60
C ARG A 169 1.05 -10.00 -17.30
N HIS A 170 0.71 -8.96 -16.52
CA HIS A 170 -0.03 -7.81 -17.02
C HIS A 170 0.86 -6.58 -17.28
N ALA A 171 2.07 -6.57 -16.71
CA ALA A 171 3.01 -5.45 -16.84
C ALA A 171 4.46 -5.95 -16.93
N ASP A 172 5.37 -5.07 -17.35
CA ASP A 172 6.81 -5.35 -17.37
C ASP A 172 7.38 -5.43 -15.94
N THR A 173 6.76 -4.72 -15.02
CA THR A 173 7.04 -4.75 -13.58
C THR A 173 5.74 -4.95 -12.82
N GLU A 174 5.68 -5.96 -11.97
CA GLU A 174 4.56 -6.16 -11.05
C GLU A 174 5.01 -6.02 -9.62
N VAL A 175 4.25 -5.26 -8.82
CA VAL A 175 4.53 -5.01 -7.40
C VAL A 175 3.40 -5.58 -6.56
N PHE A 176 3.73 -6.54 -5.70
CA PHE A 176 2.79 -7.20 -4.80
C PHE A 176 2.95 -6.68 -3.38
N TYR A 177 1.89 -6.07 -2.86
CA TYR A 177 1.79 -5.62 -1.47
C TYR A 177 1.36 -6.74 -0.55
N MET A 178 1.62 -6.58 0.76
CA MET A 178 1.20 -7.51 1.82
C MET A 178 1.73 -8.94 1.63
N ALA A 179 2.89 -9.09 0.99
CA ALA A 179 3.43 -10.37 0.57
C ALA A 179 4.10 -11.18 1.72
N GLY A 180 4.40 -10.59 2.87
CA GLY A 180 5.25 -11.19 3.90
C GLY A 180 4.80 -12.54 4.45
N LYS A 181 3.49 -12.87 4.37
CA LYS A 181 2.96 -14.19 4.73
C LYS A 181 2.60 -15.06 3.52
N GLN A 182 2.80 -14.54 2.31
CA GLN A 182 2.32 -15.16 1.07
C GLN A 182 3.44 -15.51 0.09
N LEU A 183 4.70 -15.33 0.44
CA LEU A 183 5.84 -15.44 -0.47
C LEU A 183 5.88 -16.78 -1.23
N ALA A 184 5.77 -17.90 -0.54
CA ALA A 184 5.72 -19.22 -1.16
C ALA A 184 4.45 -19.43 -2.03
N GLY A 185 3.31 -18.90 -1.58
CA GLY A 185 2.07 -18.91 -2.36
C GLY A 185 2.16 -18.03 -3.60
N LEU A 186 2.76 -16.86 -3.48
CA LEU A 186 3.00 -15.93 -4.58
C LEU A 186 3.92 -16.56 -5.63
N ALA A 187 5.04 -17.19 -5.25
CA ALA A 187 5.95 -17.88 -6.15
C ALA A 187 5.21 -18.93 -7.00
N ARG A 188 4.46 -19.81 -6.34
CA ARG A 188 3.68 -20.85 -7.06
C ARG A 188 2.67 -20.25 -8.04
N ARG A 189 2.00 -19.16 -7.69
CA ARG A 189 1.00 -18.52 -8.56
C ARG A 189 1.63 -17.82 -9.74
N LEU A 190 2.77 -17.16 -9.54
CA LEU A 190 3.53 -16.54 -10.64
C LEU A 190 3.97 -17.60 -11.66
N LEU A 191 4.50 -18.74 -11.21
CA LEU A 191 4.85 -19.85 -12.09
C LEU A 191 3.63 -20.40 -12.84
N ALA A 192 2.52 -20.62 -12.13
CA ALA A 192 1.27 -21.09 -12.73
C ALA A 192 0.68 -20.09 -13.73
N ALA A 193 0.92 -18.79 -13.55
CA ALA A 193 0.52 -17.71 -14.46
C ALA A 193 1.46 -17.55 -15.67
N GLY A 194 2.48 -18.42 -15.80
CA GLY A 194 3.41 -18.42 -16.93
C GLY A 194 4.61 -17.48 -16.80
N TRP A 195 4.90 -16.98 -15.59
CA TRP A 195 6.15 -16.26 -15.37
C TRP A 195 7.34 -17.23 -15.47
N PRO A 196 8.38 -16.91 -16.27
CA PRO A 196 9.60 -17.73 -16.29
C PRO A 196 10.22 -17.82 -14.90
N GLY A 197 10.66 -19.02 -14.50
CA GLY A 197 11.25 -19.23 -13.17
C GLY A 197 12.47 -18.34 -12.87
N GLN A 198 13.22 -17.96 -13.90
CA GLN A 198 14.39 -17.08 -13.80
C GLN A 198 14.05 -15.59 -13.79
N THR A 199 12.78 -15.21 -13.89
CA THR A 199 12.37 -13.80 -13.83
C THR A 199 12.81 -13.20 -12.50
N PRO A 200 13.53 -12.05 -12.49
CA PRO A 200 13.97 -11.39 -11.28
C PRO A 200 12.82 -11.03 -10.35
N ALA A 201 13.01 -11.27 -9.06
CA ALA A 201 12.11 -10.92 -8.00
C ALA A 201 12.90 -10.31 -6.83
N LEU A 202 12.42 -9.19 -6.31
CA LEU A 202 13.02 -8.47 -5.19
C LEU A 202 12.00 -8.41 -4.06
N ALA A 203 12.35 -8.93 -2.88
CA ALA A 203 11.54 -8.79 -1.67
C ALA A 203 12.11 -7.68 -0.79
N VAL A 204 11.26 -6.72 -0.39
CA VAL A 204 11.64 -5.64 0.54
C VAL A 204 10.64 -5.58 1.68
N SER A 205 11.12 -5.82 2.89
CA SER A 205 10.33 -5.68 4.11
C SER A 205 10.60 -4.34 4.77
N ARG A 206 9.53 -3.71 5.28
CA ARG A 206 9.59 -2.45 6.01
C ARG A 206 10.36 -1.37 5.23
N ALA A 207 10.06 -1.25 3.93
CA ALA A 207 10.64 -0.23 3.06
C ALA A 207 10.50 1.17 3.68
N GLY A 208 11.62 1.91 3.73
CA GLY A 208 11.68 3.23 4.35
C GLY A 208 11.74 3.24 5.89
N TRP A 209 11.96 2.10 6.55
CA TRP A 209 12.20 2.01 7.99
C TRP A 209 13.70 1.73 8.28
N PRO A 210 14.20 2.07 9.50
CA PRO A 210 15.61 1.81 9.86
C PRO A 210 15.99 0.32 9.83
N ASP A 211 15.03 -0.58 10.02
CA ASP A 211 15.19 -2.03 9.98
C ASP A 211 14.69 -2.63 8.65
N GLU A 212 14.76 -1.87 7.57
CA GLU A 212 14.48 -2.37 6.23
C GLU A 212 15.36 -3.58 5.90
N LEU A 213 14.77 -4.55 5.23
CA LEU A 213 15.46 -5.74 4.74
C LEU A 213 15.09 -5.98 3.28
N ALA A 214 16.09 -6.08 2.42
CA ALA A 214 15.94 -6.40 1.00
C ALA A 214 16.68 -7.70 0.66
N SER A 215 16.08 -8.53 -0.21
CA SER A 215 16.73 -9.74 -0.74
C SER A 215 16.35 -10.01 -2.18
N ASP A 216 17.36 -10.46 -2.94
CA ASP A 216 17.26 -10.79 -4.36
C ASP A 216 16.89 -12.25 -4.55
N HIS A 217 15.96 -12.50 -5.46
CA HIS A 217 15.46 -13.80 -5.85
C HIS A 217 15.16 -13.83 -7.34
N CYS A 218 14.83 -15.00 -7.85
CA CYS A 218 14.00 -15.15 -9.04
C CYS A 218 12.64 -15.75 -8.64
N VAL A 219 11.69 -15.78 -9.54
CA VAL A 219 10.35 -16.32 -9.26
C VAL A 219 10.43 -17.74 -8.71
N ALA A 220 11.34 -18.59 -9.23
CA ALA A 220 11.51 -19.96 -8.76
C ALA A 220 12.02 -20.06 -7.31
N THR A 221 12.84 -19.12 -6.86
CA THR A 221 13.44 -19.09 -5.50
C THR A 221 12.75 -18.11 -4.55
N LEU A 222 11.72 -17.41 -4.99
CA LEU A 222 11.03 -16.41 -4.16
C LEU A 222 10.44 -17.02 -2.86
N ALA A 223 10.15 -18.31 -2.85
CA ALA A 223 9.69 -19.00 -1.64
C ALA A 223 10.73 -18.95 -0.50
N ASP A 224 12.03 -18.92 -0.82
CA ASP A 224 13.13 -18.88 0.16
C ASP A 224 13.16 -17.54 0.93
N ALA A 225 12.62 -16.48 0.33
CA ALA A 225 12.46 -15.19 0.99
C ALA A 225 11.62 -15.29 2.29
N THR A 226 10.83 -16.35 2.46
CA THR A 226 10.04 -16.59 3.68
C THR A 226 10.94 -16.66 4.93
N LEU A 227 12.16 -17.15 4.82
CA LEU A 227 13.11 -17.25 5.93
C LEU A 227 13.44 -15.88 6.54
N LEU A 228 13.50 -14.83 5.69
CA LEU A 228 13.92 -13.49 6.09
C LEU A 228 12.73 -12.55 6.32
N HIS A 229 11.65 -12.69 5.54
CA HIS A 229 10.58 -11.69 5.43
C HIS A 229 9.27 -12.11 6.11
N SER A 230 9.17 -13.34 6.63
CA SER A 230 7.91 -13.83 7.22
C SER A 230 7.42 -12.94 8.35
N GLY A 231 6.12 -12.60 8.28
CA GLY A 231 5.46 -11.78 9.31
C GLY A 231 5.79 -10.29 9.28
N ARG A 232 6.68 -9.85 8.38
CA ARG A 232 7.02 -8.43 8.20
C ARG A 232 6.13 -7.81 7.11
N PRO A 233 5.74 -6.52 7.20
CA PRO A 233 5.16 -5.80 6.08
C PRO A 233 6.13 -5.82 4.90
N THR A 234 5.74 -6.50 3.80
CA THR A 234 6.66 -6.79 2.68
C THR A 234 5.99 -6.46 1.36
N VAL A 235 6.73 -5.80 0.48
CA VAL A 235 6.43 -5.68 -0.96
C VAL A 235 7.39 -6.59 -1.73
N VAL A 236 6.86 -7.19 -2.81
CA VAL A 236 7.66 -7.97 -3.77
C VAL A 236 7.52 -7.32 -5.13
N THR A 237 8.65 -6.98 -5.74
CA THR A 237 8.72 -6.49 -7.12
C THR A 237 9.18 -7.63 -8.01
N VAL A 238 8.50 -7.85 -9.14
CA VAL A 238 8.79 -8.92 -10.11
C VAL A 238 8.98 -8.31 -11.49
N GLY A 239 9.94 -8.83 -12.24
CA GLY A 239 10.22 -8.39 -13.61
C GLY A 239 11.27 -7.29 -13.70
N VAL A 240 11.10 -6.36 -14.64
CA VAL A 240 12.13 -5.35 -14.99
C VAL A 240 12.52 -4.47 -13.79
N GLY A 241 11.56 -4.08 -12.96
CA GLY A 241 11.80 -3.26 -11.77
C GLY A 241 12.56 -3.99 -10.64
N ALA A 242 12.65 -5.31 -10.68
CA ALA A 242 13.42 -6.10 -9.72
C ALA A 242 14.90 -6.20 -10.09
N MET A 243 15.28 -5.89 -11.33
CA MET A 243 16.66 -6.00 -11.79
C MET A 243 17.55 -4.90 -11.23
N PRO A 244 18.81 -5.17 -10.83
CA PRO A 244 19.80 -4.13 -10.56
C PRO A 244 20.01 -3.20 -11.76
N VAL A 245 20.37 -1.94 -11.50
CA VAL A 245 20.76 -1.02 -12.57
C VAL A 245 22.11 -1.49 -13.15
N GLY A 246 22.20 -1.52 -14.50
CA GLY A 246 23.41 -1.99 -15.20
C GLY A 246 23.46 -3.50 -15.44
N ALA A 247 22.51 -4.29 -14.91
CA ALA A 247 22.38 -5.68 -15.32
C ALA A 247 21.87 -5.74 -16.78
N SER A 248 22.56 -6.51 -17.64
CA SER A 248 22.14 -6.69 -19.03
C SER A 248 20.81 -7.43 -19.10
N ALA A 249 19.98 -7.04 -20.06
CA ALA A 249 18.64 -7.61 -20.26
C ALA A 249 18.66 -9.03 -20.89
N ASP A 250 19.81 -9.70 -20.94
CA ASP A 250 19.96 -11.06 -21.46
C ASP A 250 19.36 -12.15 -20.56
N VAL A 251 18.39 -11.79 -19.72
CA VAL A 251 17.58 -12.77 -18.99
C VAL A 251 16.57 -13.36 -19.97
N PRO A 252 16.63 -14.68 -20.28
CA PRO A 252 15.63 -15.33 -21.11
C PRO A 252 14.23 -15.12 -20.51
N GLY A 253 13.35 -14.45 -21.23
CA GLY A 253 11.98 -14.21 -20.77
C GLY A 253 11.48 -12.78 -20.80
N ALA A 254 12.29 -11.78 -21.19
CA ALA A 254 11.84 -10.43 -21.49
C ALA A 254 11.15 -10.33 -22.87
N ALA A 255 10.37 -11.34 -23.28
CA ALA A 255 9.55 -11.24 -24.48
C ALA A 255 8.44 -10.19 -24.26
N ALA A 256 8.32 -9.27 -25.22
CA ALA A 256 7.28 -8.24 -25.25
C ALA A 256 5.88 -8.86 -25.08
N PRO A 257 4.96 -8.22 -24.36
CA PRO A 257 3.57 -8.64 -24.32
C PRO A 257 3.02 -8.68 -25.75
N ALA A 258 2.28 -9.75 -26.07
CA ALA A 258 1.64 -9.89 -27.37
C ALA A 258 0.76 -8.64 -27.64
N PRO A 259 0.74 -8.11 -28.86
CA PRO A 259 -0.08 -6.96 -29.19
C PRO A 259 -1.55 -7.31 -28.94
N VAL A 260 -2.22 -6.46 -28.17
CA VAL A 260 -3.68 -6.50 -28.01
C VAL A 260 -4.28 -6.35 -29.41
N ARG A 261 -4.91 -7.38 -29.94
CA ARG A 261 -5.66 -7.29 -31.19
C ARG A 261 -6.79 -6.28 -30.97
N ALA A 262 -6.71 -5.13 -31.62
CA ALA A 262 -7.84 -4.24 -31.77
C ALA A 262 -8.97 -5.05 -32.43
N GLY A 263 -10.10 -5.17 -31.74
CA GLY A 263 -11.29 -5.81 -32.28
C GLY A 263 -11.67 -5.10 -33.59
N ALA A 264 -11.84 -5.86 -34.65
CA ALA A 264 -12.36 -5.37 -35.90
C ALA A 264 -13.76 -4.79 -35.63
N ALA A 265 -13.93 -3.50 -35.94
CA ALA A 265 -15.26 -2.91 -36.03
C ALA A 265 -15.98 -3.59 -37.18
N GLU A 266 -16.99 -4.39 -36.87
CA GLU A 266 -17.96 -4.86 -37.87
C GLU A 266 -18.73 -3.66 -38.42
N SER A 267 -18.40 -3.32 -39.68
CA SER A 267 -19.25 -2.46 -40.49
C SER A 267 -20.44 -3.27 -40.95
N THR A 268 -21.60 -2.98 -40.42
CA THR A 268 -22.88 -3.50 -40.96
C THR A 268 -23.38 -2.55 -42.07
N PRO A 269 -23.99 -3.09 -43.15
CA PRO A 269 -24.37 -2.35 -44.37
C PRO A 269 -25.55 -1.40 -44.18
#